data_e930e98f093ebf9f9fac7ad1a0c186d5
#
_entry.id   e930e98f093ebf9f9fac7ad1a0c186d5
#
_cell.length_a   1.000
_cell.length_b   1.000
_cell.length_c   1.000
_cell.angle_alpha   90.00
_cell.angle_beta   90.00
_cell.angle_gamma   90.00
#
_symmetry.space_group_name_H-M   'P 1'
#
loop_
_entity.id
_entity.type
_entity.pdbx_description
1 polymer ?
#
loop_
_entity_poly.entity_id
_entity_poly.type
_entity_poly.pdbx_seq_one_letter_code
_entity_poly.pdbx_strand_id
1 'polypeptide(L)'
;FYSTDESVWYSMSDFPAEVAATQFPVVRVKPHSITGEDAKRLAETLFPGQTFMEYSEELSKSEIEENIQFWRSQLTEEVLFNDFGPKAEDIEVGRTGRTAILNDYITMLDTAPESVEPQECLWTYFPYSHYLDTAGMDFSGEHQNYCIEATTEVDGIPYFLWYYNADPTQSGGLQNAFIYVDDHMSETEHHALLSRLCGSDEPTPTQTAQVRKTAENLLAKVSDLTGVEWKLHTLDAAEKTLSNGNRICYFDVLALPSYAGAETMYLPSYARADILEKEGAAYYGFEQLDIQLTKDGKLLTFELSSPLDVVEISEPNTQVYSAAGIPQQMQTFFQELNAADYLPFESPSEKINVRTYISRYEIGLSRVQVNSSEYKLIPAMTVYGSYSVRVGDSEIWNSQNMLPKGDSEKVLLVLSLSDGSI
;
A
#
# COMPACT_ATOMS: atom_id res chain seq x y z
N PHE A 1 3.38 -6.66 33.32
CA PHE A 1 2.30 -7.55 33.80
C PHE A 1 2.22 -8.82 32.94
N TYR A 2 1.44 -9.80 33.37
CA TYR A 2 1.27 -11.09 32.67
C TYR A 2 -0.19 -11.29 32.28
N SER A 3 -0.41 -12.13 31.26
CA SER A 3 -1.73 -12.71 31.00
C SER A 3 -2.23 -13.54 32.20
N THR A 4 -3.52 -13.82 32.27
CA THR A 4 -4.13 -14.57 33.38
C THR A 4 -3.58 -15.99 33.51
N ASP A 5 -3.18 -16.61 32.36
CA ASP A 5 -2.57 -17.93 32.33
C ASP A 5 -1.02 -17.91 32.42
N GLU A 6 -0.44 -16.73 32.63
CA GLU A 6 1.00 -16.46 32.73
C GLU A 6 1.82 -16.88 31.47
N SER A 7 1.17 -17.13 30.34
CA SER A 7 1.85 -17.52 29.09
C SER A 7 2.41 -16.34 28.32
N VAL A 8 1.90 -15.13 28.55
CA VAL A 8 2.32 -13.89 27.91
C VAL A 8 2.81 -12.88 28.93
N TRP A 9 3.99 -12.33 28.68
CA TRP A 9 4.53 -11.22 29.45
C TRP A 9 4.46 -9.93 28.66
N TYR A 10 3.92 -8.88 29.26
CA TYR A 10 3.75 -7.56 28.66
C TYR A 10 4.66 -6.53 29.33
N SER A 11 5.37 -5.78 28.49
CA SER A 11 6.08 -4.58 28.88
C SER A 11 5.45 -3.39 28.16
N MET A 12 5.27 -2.31 28.87
CA MET A 12 4.63 -1.08 28.39
C MET A 12 5.50 0.10 28.80
N SER A 13 5.83 0.98 27.85
CA SER A 13 6.45 2.26 28.16
C SER A 13 5.42 3.23 28.76
N ASP A 14 5.89 4.29 29.42
CA ASP A 14 5.01 5.35 29.90
C ASP A 14 4.39 6.06 28.69
N PHE A 15 3.09 5.99 28.55
CA PHE A 15 2.35 6.69 27.52
C PHE A 15 1.99 8.10 27.99
N PRO A 16 2.15 9.14 27.14
CA PRO A 16 1.55 10.41 27.42
C PRO A 16 0.02 10.24 27.45
N ALA A 17 -0.61 10.68 28.53
CA ALA A 17 -2.05 10.55 28.78
C ALA A 17 -2.90 11.54 27.95
N GLU A 18 -2.42 12.05 26.85
CA GLU A 18 -3.12 13.05 26.05
C GLU A 18 -3.99 12.39 24.98
N VAL A 19 -5.26 12.23 25.33
CA VAL A 19 -6.32 12.04 24.33
C VAL A 19 -6.81 13.43 23.95
N ALA A 20 -6.44 13.87 22.74
CA ALA A 20 -6.73 15.24 22.28
C ALA A 20 -8.23 15.54 22.10
N ALA A 21 -9.07 14.53 21.97
CA ALA A 21 -10.51 14.67 21.82
C ALA A 21 -11.27 13.69 22.71
N THR A 22 -12.36 14.17 23.32
CA THR A 22 -13.28 13.35 24.12
C THR A 22 -14.58 13.03 23.39
N GLN A 23 -14.76 13.57 22.19
CA GLN A 23 -15.93 13.38 21.36
C GLN A 23 -15.51 13.14 19.91
N PHE A 24 -16.04 12.09 19.31
CA PHE A 24 -15.78 11.69 17.93
C PHE A 24 -17.09 11.53 17.17
N PRO A 25 -17.12 11.82 15.86
CA PRO A 25 -18.24 11.48 15.03
C PRO A 25 -18.33 9.95 14.85
N VAL A 26 -19.52 9.48 14.55
CA VAL A 26 -19.73 8.19 13.89
C VAL A 26 -20.07 8.50 12.44
N VAL A 27 -19.31 7.94 11.50
CA VAL A 27 -19.47 8.21 10.08
C VAL A 27 -19.91 6.93 9.38
N ARG A 28 -21.03 6.99 8.66
CA ARG A 28 -21.40 5.90 7.74
C ARG A 28 -20.77 6.16 6.40
N VAL A 29 -20.11 5.16 5.86
CA VAL A 29 -19.38 5.22 4.61
C VAL A 29 -19.65 3.97 3.76
N LYS A 30 -19.43 4.10 2.46
CA LYS A 30 -19.45 3.00 1.51
C LYS A 30 -18.24 3.09 0.59
N PRO A 31 -17.81 1.98 -0.03
CA PRO A 31 -16.79 2.01 -1.06
C PRO A 31 -17.12 3.02 -2.16
N HIS A 32 -16.14 3.83 -2.56
CA HIS A 32 -16.23 4.71 -3.71
C HIS A 32 -15.69 3.99 -4.93
N SER A 33 -16.46 3.88 -5.99
CA SER A 33 -15.97 3.36 -7.26
C SER A 33 -15.35 4.50 -8.06
N ILE A 34 -14.04 4.46 -8.27
CA ILE A 34 -13.34 5.42 -9.11
C ILE A 34 -13.88 5.28 -10.53
N THR A 35 -14.59 6.31 -11.02
CA THR A 35 -15.09 6.35 -12.39
C THR A 35 -14.02 6.86 -13.34
N GLY A 36 -14.23 6.73 -14.67
CA GLY A 36 -13.34 7.34 -15.66
C GLY A 36 -13.26 8.87 -15.53
N GLU A 37 -14.36 9.51 -15.11
CA GLU A 37 -14.37 10.96 -14.85
C GLU A 37 -13.54 11.31 -13.59
N ASP A 38 -13.61 10.49 -12.54
CA ASP A 38 -12.79 10.68 -11.33
C ASP A 38 -11.30 10.49 -11.65
N ALA A 39 -10.97 9.46 -12.44
CA ALA A 39 -9.61 9.20 -12.91
C ALA A 39 -9.05 10.40 -13.69
N LYS A 40 -9.84 10.92 -14.65
CA LYS A 40 -9.49 12.10 -15.43
C LYS A 40 -9.28 13.33 -14.55
N ARG A 41 -10.23 13.61 -13.65
CA ARG A 41 -10.13 14.78 -12.75
C ARG A 41 -8.91 14.67 -11.83
N LEU A 42 -8.58 13.48 -11.33
CA LEU A 42 -7.39 13.27 -10.51
C LEU A 42 -6.12 13.54 -11.34
N ALA A 43 -6.02 12.99 -12.55
CA ALA A 43 -4.90 13.23 -13.44
C ALA A 43 -4.70 14.72 -13.76
N GLU A 44 -5.77 15.43 -14.13
CA GLU A 44 -5.75 16.88 -14.41
C GLU A 44 -5.41 17.72 -13.17
N THR A 45 -5.77 17.24 -11.97
CA THR A 45 -5.45 17.90 -10.70
C THR A 45 -3.97 17.79 -10.37
N LEU A 46 -3.38 16.61 -10.62
CA LEU A 46 -1.96 16.34 -10.37
C LEU A 46 -1.08 16.98 -11.45
N PHE A 47 -1.52 16.95 -12.71
CA PHE A 47 -0.76 17.40 -13.88
C PHE A 47 -1.59 18.41 -14.73
N PRO A 48 -1.82 19.60 -14.21
CA PRO A 48 -2.69 20.56 -14.89
C PRO A 48 -2.14 20.99 -16.24
N GLY A 49 -3.02 20.92 -17.25
CA GLY A 49 -2.70 21.35 -18.62
C GLY A 49 -1.91 20.35 -19.45
N GLN A 50 -1.71 19.14 -18.93
CA GLN A 50 -1.06 18.07 -19.69
C GLN A 50 -2.07 17.31 -20.57
N THR A 51 -1.56 16.70 -21.63
CA THR A 51 -2.30 15.73 -22.44
C THR A 51 -1.99 14.33 -21.93
N PHE A 52 -3.02 13.50 -21.87
CA PHE A 52 -2.89 12.11 -21.43
C PHE A 52 -3.14 11.20 -22.61
N MET A 53 -2.20 10.27 -22.84
CA MET A 53 -2.26 9.30 -23.91
C MET A 53 -2.70 7.96 -23.33
N GLU A 54 -3.47 7.20 -24.09
CA GLU A 54 -3.78 5.81 -23.74
C GLU A 54 -2.50 4.98 -23.78
N TYR A 55 -2.27 4.18 -22.75
CA TYR A 55 -1.17 3.22 -22.77
C TYR A 55 -1.54 2.09 -23.73
N SER A 56 -0.68 1.82 -24.67
CA SER A 56 -0.86 0.73 -25.64
C SER A 56 0.19 -0.34 -25.39
N GLU A 57 -0.27 -1.56 -25.19
CA GLU A 57 0.59 -2.75 -25.22
C GLU A 57 0.98 -3.16 -26.64
N GLU A 58 0.35 -2.56 -27.65
CA GLU A 58 0.71 -2.82 -29.03
C GLU A 58 2.08 -2.22 -29.32
N LEU A 59 3.03 -3.07 -29.65
CA LEU A 59 4.39 -2.67 -29.96
C LEU A 59 4.58 -2.52 -31.46
N SER A 60 5.33 -1.49 -31.87
CA SER A 60 5.83 -1.37 -33.24
C SER A 60 6.86 -2.46 -33.54
N LYS A 61 7.12 -2.70 -34.81
CA LYS A 61 8.17 -3.63 -35.23
C LYS A 61 9.52 -3.31 -34.60
N SER A 62 9.87 -2.03 -34.54
CA SER A 62 11.13 -1.56 -33.96
C SER A 62 11.25 -1.94 -32.51
N GLU A 63 10.20 -1.72 -31.72
CA GLU A 63 10.16 -2.07 -30.27
C GLU A 63 10.20 -3.57 -30.05
N ILE A 64 9.51 -4.35 -30.90
CA ILE A 64 9.58 -5.82 -30.86
C ILE A 64 11.00 -6.30 -31.22
N GLU A 65 11.64 -5.73 -32.20
CA GLU A 65 13.02 -6.08 -32.56
C GLU A 65 13.99 -5.78 -31.41
N GLU A 66 13.83 -4.67 -30.71
CA GLU A 66 14.61 -4.33 -29.51
C GLU A 66 14.37 -5.34 -28.38
N ASN A 67 13.13 -5.71 -28.11
CA ASN A 67 12.79 -6.75 -27.14
C ASN A 67 13.38 -8.12 -27.51
N ILE A 68 13.33 -8.51 -28.78
CA ILE A 68 13.97 -9.74 -29.27
C ILE A 68 15.48 -9.70 -29.00
N GLN A 69 16.15 -8.58 -29.25
CA GLN A 69 17.57 -8.43 -28.96
C GLN A 69 17.86 -8.52 -27.47
N PHE A 70 17.05 -7.84 -26.65
CA PHE A 70 17.14 -7.90 -25.19
C PHE A 70 17.01 -9.35 -24.71
N TRP A 71 15.93 -10.05 -25.04
CA TRP A 71 15.70 -11.42 -24.56
C TRP A 71 16.75 -12.42 -25.08
N ARG A 72 17.30 -12.22 -26.28
CA ARG A 72 18.46 -13.00 -26.74
C ARG A 72 19.68 -12.79 -25.86
N SER A 73 19.94 -11.56 -25.40
CA SER A 73 21.06 -11.26 -24.49
C SER A 73 20.88 -11.92 -23.12
N GLN A 74 19.63 -12.09 -22.66
CA GLN A 74 19.27 -12.72 -21.39
C GLN A 74 19.41 -14.26 -21.38
N LEU A 75 19.67 -14.87 -22.55
CA LEU A 75 19.87 -16.33 -22.69
C LEU A 75 21.33 -16.77 -22.64
N THR A 76 22.27 -15.87 -22.39
CA THR A 76 23.69 -16.24 -22.22
C THR A 76 23.92 -17.02 -20.93
N GLU A 77 24.89 -17.95 -20.95
CA GLU A 77 25.21 -18.78 -19.77
C GLU A 77 25.59 -17.92 -18.56
N GLU A 78 26.29 -16.81 -18.77
CA GLU A 78 26.71 -15.90 -17.71
C GLU A 78 25.51 -15.24 -17.04
N VAL A 79 24.57 -14.71 -17.79
CA VAL A 79 23.35 -14.06 -17.26
C VAL A 79 22.46 -15.08 -16.55
N LEU A 80 22.24 -16.25 -17.16
CA LEU A 80 21.45 -17.31 -16.54
C LEU A 80 22.07 -17.80 -15.21
N PHE A 81 23.41 -17.95 -15.17
CA PHE A 81 24.10 -18.32 -13.93
C PHE A 81 23.98 -17.26 -12.85
N ASN A 82 24.10 -15.99 -13.21
CA ASN A 82 24.02 -14.89 -12.25
C ASN A 82 22.60 -14.76 -11.66
N ASP A 83 21.58 -14.97 -12.47
CA ASP A 83 20.18 -14.76 -12.06
C ASP A 83 19.57 -15.98 -11.33
N PHE A 84 19.92 -17.20 -11.76
CA PHE A 84 19.34 -18.43 -11.24
C PHE A 84 20.30 -19.26 -10.36
N GLY A 85 21.55 -18.83 -10.25
CA GLY A 85 22.56 -19.50 -9.43
C GLY A 85 23.17 -20.74 -10.09
N PRO A 86 23.97 -21.54 -9.34
CA PRO A 86 24.81 -22.59 -9.90
C PRO A 86 24.10 -23.94 -10.18
N LYS A 87 22.80 -24.07 -9.85
CA LYS A 87 22.09 -25.32 -10.08
C LYS A 87 21.61 -25.42 -11.53
N ALA A 88 21.99 -26.50 -12.20
CA ALA A 88 21.64 -26.72 -13.61
C ALA A 88 20.12 -26.76 -13.87
N GLU A 89 19.33 -27.28 -12.91
CA GLU A 89 17.87 -27.34 -13.01
C GLU A 89 17.24 -25.94 -12.96
N ASP A 90 17.72 -25.05 -12.10
CA ASP A 90 17.23 -23.67 -11.97
C ASP A 90 17.58 -22.85 -13.24
N ILE A 91 18.80 -23.04 -13.76
CA ILE A 91 19.24 -22.42 -15.02
C ILE A 91 18.36 -22.90 -16.20
N GLU A 92 18.02 -24.17 -16.27
CA GLU A 92 17.19 -24.70 -17.36
C GLU A 92 15.74 -24.22 -17.28
N VAL A 93 15.17 -24.07 -16.07
CA VAL A 93 13.88 -23.42 -15.85
C VAL A 93 13.90 -21.97 -16.33
N GLY A 94 14.90 -21.19 -15.92
CA GLY A 94 15.08 -19.82 -16.36
C GLY A 94 15.27 -19.68 -17.88
N ARG A 95 16.07 -20.58 -18.48
CA ARG A 95 16.27 -20.63 -19.93
C ARG A 95 14.96 -20.92 -20.68
N THR A 96 14.18 -21.89 -20.18
CA THR A 96 12.91 -22.28 -20.79
C THR A 96 11.92 -21.12 -20.77
N GLY A 97 11.74 -20.46 -19.62
CA GLY A 97 10.85 -19.31 -19.49
C GLY A 97 11.27 -18.16 -20.40
N ARG A 98 12.55 -17.76 -20.40
CA ARG A 98 13.05 -16.68 -21.28
C ARG A 98 12.95 -17.01 -22.76
N THR A 99 13.13 -18.29 -23.13
CA THR A 99 12.95 -18.74 -24.52
C THR A 99 11.49 -18.66 -24.94
N ALA A 100 10.55 -18.96 -24.08
CA ALA A 100 9.13 -18.80 -24.37
C ALA A 100 8.80 -17.33 -24.67
N ILE A 101 9.20 -16.39 -23.79
CA ILE A 101 9.00 -14.96 -24.00
C ILE A 101 9.64 -14.48 -25.31
N LEU A 102 10.88 -14.90 -25.61
CA LEU A 102 11.54 -14.57 -26.87
C LEU A 102 10.74 -15.06 -28.09
N ASN A 103 10.19 -16.28 -28.04
CA ASN A 103 9.40 -16.83 -29.13
C ASN A 103 8.07 -16.08 -29.33
N ASP A 104 7.46 -15.59 -28.25
CA ASP A 104 6.26 -14.77 -28.33
C ASP A 104 6.56 -13.46 -29.09
N TYR A 105 7.63 -12.74 -28.75
CA TYR A 105 8.05 -11.55 -29.50
C TYR A 105 8.39 -11.87 -30.97
N ILE A 106 9.05 -12.98 -31.25
CA ILE A 106 9.33 -13.38 -32.64
C ILE A 106 8.03 -13.62 -33.42
N THR A 107 7.01 -14.22 -32.75
CA THR A 107 5.72 -14.44 -33.38
C THR A 107 4.95 -13.13 -33.63
N MET A 108 5.02 -12.20 -32.68
CA MET A 108 4.39 -10.88 -32.80
C MET A 108 4.97 -10.06 -33.94
N LEU A 109 6.26 -10.21 -34.26
CA LEU A 109 6.97 -9.41 -35.24
C LEU A 109 6.33 -9.51 -36.66
N ASP A 110 5.79 -10.67 -37.02
CA ASP A 110 5.22 -10.89 -38.36
C ASP A 110 3.94 -10.07 -38.60
N THR A 111 3.21 -9.71 -37.51
CA THR A 111 1.94 -8.98 -37.61
C THR A 111 2.01 -7.56 -37.03
N ALA A 112 3.14 -7.18 -36.46
CA ALA A 112 3.31 -5.88 -35.83
C ALA A 112 3.21 -4.72 -36.84
N PRO A 113 2.62 -3.58 -36.43
CA PRO A 113 2.62 -2.37 -37.24
C PRO A 113 4.01 -1.76 -37.34
N GLU A 114 4.25 -0.99 -38.38
CA GLU A 114 5.51 -0.24 -38.53
C GLU A 114 5.69 0.84 -37.46
N SER A 115 4.56 1.43 -37.00
CA SER A 115 4.50 2.40 -35.93
C SER A 115 3.16 2.28 -35.20
N VAL A 116 3.16 2.53 -33.90
CA VAL A 116 1.94 2.69 -33.10
C VAL A 116 1.72 4.18 -32.91
N GLU A 117 0.57 4.68 -33.37
CA GLU A 117 0.24 6.09 -33.21
C GLU A 117 -0.38 6.30 -31.81
N PRO A 118 0.21 7.17 -30.98
CA PRO A 118 -0.35 7.49 -29.68
C PRO A 118 -1.79 8.01 -29.79
N GLN A 119 -2.69 7.51 -28.97
CA GLN A 119 -4.09 7.96 -28.91
C GLN A 119 -4.33 8.71 -27.61
N GLU A 120 -5.18 9.75 -27.66
CA GLU A 120 -5.59 10.44 -26.45
C GLU A 120 -6.44 9.51 -25.57
N CYS A 121 -6.18 9.49 -24.26
CA CYS A 121 -6.85 8.61 -23.32
C CYS A 121 -8.36 8.92 -23.25
N LEU A 122 -9.17 7.90 -23.49
CA LEU A 122 -10.63 7.99 -23.46
C LEU A 122 -11.21 7.88 -22.04
N TRP A 123 -10.40 7.58 -21.05
CA TRP A 123 -10.80 7.41 -19.64
C TRP A 123 -11.91 6.37 -19.47
N THR A 124 -11.85 5.30 -20.24
CA THR A 124 -12.82 4.20 -20.20
C THR A 124 -12.13 2.97 -19.64
N TYR A 125 -12.82 2.32 -18.69
CA TYR A 125 -12.33 1.06 -18.13
C TYR A 125 -12.42 -0.06 -19.16
N PHE A 126 -11.34 -0.83 -19.25
CA PHE A 126 -11.28 -2.06 -20.04
C PHE A 126 -11.00 -3.26 -19.13
N PRO A 127 -11.41 -4.48 -19.54
CA PRO A 127 -11.14 -5.68 -18.77
C PRO A 127 -9.65 -5.93 -18.65
N TYR A 128 -9.19 -6.08 -17.41
CA TYR A 128 -7.80 -6.39 -17.12
C TYR A 128 -7.58 -7.90 -17.16
N SER A 129 -7.09 -8.40 -18.27
CA SER A 129 -6.91 -9.85 -18.50
C SER A 129 -5.45 -10.30 -18.48
N HIS A 130 -4.47 -9.39 -18.54
CA HIS A 130 -3.12 -9.74 -18.96
C HIS A 130 -2.08 -9.99 -17.86
N TYR A 131 -2.23 -9.40 -16.68
CA TYR A 131 -1.16 -9.49 -15.66
C TYR A 131 -1.21 -10.73 -14.76
N LEU A 132 -2.30 -11.48 -14.78
CA LEU A 132 -2.50 -12.60 -13.84
C LEU A 132 -2.12 -13.96 -14.45
N ASP A 133 -1.95 -14.04 -15.76
CA ASP A 133 -1.55 -15.27 -16.46
C ASP A 133 -0.07 -15.63 -16.21
N THR A 134 0.78 -14.63 -15.95
CA THR A 134 2.21 -14.86 -15.70
C THR A 134 2.53 -15.38 -14.29
N ALA A 135 1.63 -15.23 -13.33
CA ALA A 135 1.80 -15.68 -11.95
C ALA A 135 1.22 -17.09 -11.68
N GLY A 136 0.59 -17.72 -12.69
CA GLY A 136 -0.02 -19.06 -12.55
C GLY A 136 -1.20 -19.12 -11.59
N MET A 137 -1.80 -17.95 -11.27
CA MET A 137 -3.03 -17.89 -10.49
C MET A 137 -4.20 -17.88 -11.48
N ASP A 138 -4.98 -18.96 -11.47
CA ASP A 138 -6.19 -19.09 -12.26
C ASP A 138 -7.30 -18.19 -11.68
N PHE A 139 -7.40 -16.97 -12.22
CA PHE A 139 -8.50 -16.06 -11.96
C PHE A 139 -9.65 -16.20 -12.99
N SER A 140 -9.78 -17.35 -13.63
CA SER A 140 -10.88 -17.68 -14.56
C SER A 140 -12.26 -17.77 -13.88
N GLY A 141 -12.35 -17.48 -12.59
CA GLY A 141 -13.59 -17.25 -11.86
C GLY A 141 -14.20 -15.89 -12.21
N GLU A 142 -15.49 -15.77 -12.22
CA GLU A 142 -16.44 -14.70 -12.58
C GLU A 142 -16.10 -13.23 -12.17
N HIS A 143 -14.86 -12.91 -11.82
CA HIS A 143 -14.41 -11.60 -11.34
C HIS A 143 -13.66 -10.88 -12.45
N GLN A 144 -14.34 -9.99 -13.15
CA GLN A 144 -13.69 -9.10 -14.10
C GLN A 144 -13.15 -7.88 -13.34
N ASN A 145 -11.82 -7.78 -13.27
CA ASN A 145 -11.15 -6.56 -12.88
C ASN A 145 -11.08 -5.62 -14.08
N TYR A 146 -11.19 -4.34 -13.82
CA TYR A 146 -11.14 -3.30 -14.84
C TYR A 146 -10.05 -2.29 -14.51
N CYS A 147 -9.36 -1.79 -15.52
CA CYS A 147 -8.37 -0.73 -15.34
C CYS A 147 -8.53 0.38 -16.39
N ILE A 148 -7.97 1.53 -16.09
CA ILE A 148 -7.64 2.59 -17.04
C ILE A 148 -6.13 2.76 -16.95
N GLU A 149 -5.46 2.76 -18.08
CA GLU A 149 -4.02 2.98 -18.19
C GLU A 149 -3.77 4.18 -19.09
N ALA A 150 -3.00 5.13 -18.59
CA ALA A 150 -2.66 6.32 -19.33
C ALA A 150 -1.22 6.75 -19.05
N THR A 151 -0.64 7.49 -20.00
CA THR A 151 0.69 8.07 -19.87
C THR A 151 0.65 9.57 -20.08
N THR A 152 1.59 10.27 -19.46
CA THR A 152 1.83 11.70 -19.73
C THR A 152 3.29 12.03 -19.48
N GLU A 153 3.74 13.17 -19.97
CA GLU A 153 5.08 13.69 -19.71
C GLU A 153 5.01 15.08 -19.12
N VAL A 154 5.70 15.30 -18.02
CA VAL A 154 5.76 16.58 -17.31
C VAL A 154 7.22 16.97 -17.09
N ASP A 155 7.65 18.07 -17.65
CA ASP A 155 9.04 18.57 -17.56
C ASP A 155 10.11 17.51 -17.92
N GLY A 156 9.84 16.67 -18.90
CA GLY A 156 10.73 15.58 -19.33
C GLY A 156 10.77 14.41 -18.35
N ILE A 157 9.74 14.26 -17.52
CA ILE A 157 9.51 13.11 -16.65
C ILE A 157 8.28 12.37 -17.18
N PRO A 158 8.42 11.15 -17.68
CA PRO A 158 7.29 10.34 -18.08
C PRO A 158 6.60 9.77 -16.84
N TYR A 159 5.28 9.76 -16.85
CA TYR A 159 4.43 9.19 -15.83
C TYR A 159 3.49 8.17 -16.42
N PHE A 160 3.29 7.08 -15.67
CA PHE A 160 2.26 6.10 -15.91
C PHE A 160 1.13 6.26 -14.88
N LEU A 161 -0.11 6.22 -15.33
CA LEU A 161 -1.30 6.35 -14.53
C LEU A 161 -2.11 5.06 -14.66
N TRP A 162 -2.32 4.40 -13.57
CA TRP A 162 -3.06 3.14 -13.50
C TRP A 162 -4.20 3.25 -12.49
N TYR A 163 -5.41 3.14 -12.97
CA TYR A 163 -6.61 3.14 -12.14
C TYR A 163 -7.21 1.74 -12.17
N TYR A 164 -7.35 1.17 -11.00
CA TYR A 164 -7.85 -0.18 -10.82
C TYR A 164 -9.21 -0.15 -10.13
N ASN A 165 -10.21 -0.84 -10.70
CA ASN A 165 -11.55 -0.95 -10.17
C ASN A 165 -11.95 -2.42 -10.11
N ALA A 166 -11.98 -2.99 -8.90
CA ALA A 166 -12.56 -4.31 -8.67
C ALA A 166 -13.97 -4.15 -8.10
N ASP A 167 -14.87 -5.05 -8.45
CA ASP A 167 -16.24 -5.03 -7.93
C ASP A 167 -16.23 -5.18 -6.40
N PRO A 168 -16.63 -4.16 -5.62
CA PRO A 168 -16.59 -4.22 -4.16
C PRO A 168 -17.61 -5.19 -3.56
N THR A 169 -18.55 -5.72 -4.35
CA THR A 169 -19.50 -6.74 -3.89
C THR A 169 -18.91 -8.15 -3.95
N GLN A 170 -17.77 -8.28 -4.57
CA GLN A 170 -17.04 -9.55 -4.69
C GLN A 170 -15.78 -9.47 -3.82
N SER A 171 -15.40 -10.55 -3.19
CA SER A 171 -14.24 -10.60 -2.29
C SER A 171 -12.98 -10.06 -2.98
N GLY A 172 -12.41 -9.00 -2.46
CA GLY A 172 -11.19 -8.40 -2.99
C GLY A 172 -11.38 -7.07 -3.75
N GLY A 173 -12.49 -6.38 -3.55
CA GLY A 173 -12.78 -5.11 -4.21
C GLY A 173 -11.82 -3.97 -3.88
N LEU A 174 -10.58 -4.04 -4.35
CA LEU A 174 -9.66 -2.92 -4.27
C LEU A 174 -10.05 -1.86 -5.30
N GLN A 175 -10.09 -0.61 -4.86
CA GLN A 175 -10.28 0.57 -5.70
C GLN A 175 -9.04 1.43 -5.49
N ASN A 176 -8.17 1.49 -6.47
CA ASN A 176 -6.89 2.17 -6.32
C ASN A 176 -6.61 3.07 -7.53
N ALA A 177 -5.94 4.18 -7.25
CA ALA A 177 -5.32 5.01 -8.27
C ALA A 177 -3.81 5.04 -8.00
N PHE A 178 -3.02 4.53 -8.93
CA PHE A 178 -1.57 4.56 -8.90
C PHE A 178 -1.05 5.48 -9.99
N ILE A 179 -0.19 6.40 -9.63
CA ILE A 179 0.49 7.29 -10.56
C ILE A 179 1.95 7.31 -10.17
N TYR A 180 2.83 6.97 -11.08
CA TYR A 180 4.26 6.88 -10.78
C TYR A 180 5.11 7.25 -11.98
N VAL A 181 6.38 7.55 -11.71
CA VAL A 181 7.37 7.73 -12.78
C VAL A 181 7.43 6.44 -13.58
N ASP A 182 7.18 6.55 -14.89
CA ASP A 182 7.03 5.41 -15.78
C ASP A 182 8.24 4.47 -15.73
N ASP A 183 7.99 3.20 -15.48
CA ASP A 183 8.98 2.13 -15.39
C ASP A 183 8.90 1.12 -16.57
N HIS A 184 8.04 1.39 -17.56
CA HIS A 184 7.95 0.58 -18.79
C HIS A 184 9.15 0.81 -19.72
N MET A 185 9.98 1.82 -19.44
CA MET A 185 11.28 2.00 -20.07
C MET A 185 12.29 0.93 -19.59
N SER A 186 13.46 0.84 -20.23
CA SER A 186 14.49 -0.08 -19.76
C SER A 186 14.92 0.22 -18.32
N GLU A 187 15.25 -0.82 -17.54
CA GLU A 187 15.69 -0.68 -16.14
C GLU A 187 16.86 0.32 -16.00
N THR A 188 17.77 0.32 -16.97
CA THR A 188 18.92 1.26 -16.99
C THR A 188 18.45 2.71 -17.13
N GLU A 189 17.51 3.00 -18.01
CA GLU A 189 16.97 4.35 -18.21
C GLU A 189 16.16 4.79 -16.99
N HIS A 190 15.31 3.91 -16.46
CA HIS A 190 14.53 4.17 -15.24
C HIS A 190 15.44 4.50 -14.04
N HIS A 191 16.50 3.71 -13.81
CA HIS A 191 17.48 3.98 -12.75
C HIS A 191 18.26 5.28 -12.98
N ALA A 192 18.63 5.60 -14.21
CA ALA A 192 19.28 6.87 -14.52
C ALA A 192 18.34 8.06 -14.26
N LEU A 193 17.06 7.93 -14.62
CA LEU A 193 16.03 8.93 -14.35
C LEU A 193 15.83 9.13 -12.85
N LEU A 194 15.59 8.07 -12.08
CA LEU A 194 15.44 8.15 -10.63
C LEU A 194 16.67 8.75 -9.94
N SER A 195 17.87 8.33 -10.33
CA SER A 195 19.12 8.89 -9.79
C SER A 195 19.25 10.39 -10.08
N ARG A 196 18.83 10.84 -11.27
CA ARG A 196 18.82 12.27 -11.63
C ARG A 196 17.79 13.07 -10.83
N LEU A 197 16.60 12.50 -10.59
CA LEU A 197 15.50 13.17 -9.89
C LEU A 197 15.75 13.28 -8.38
N CYS A 198 16.23 12.22 -7.77
CA CYS A 198 16.35 12.10 -6.31
C CYS A 198 17.74 12.52 -5.80
N GLY A 199 18.81 12.10 -6.52
CA GLY A 199 20.19 12.18 -6.03
C GLY A 199 20.42 11.32 -4.79
N SER A 200 21.68 11.25 -4.32
CA SER A 200 22.10 10.38 -3.22
C SER A 200 22.27 11.08 -1.87
N ASP A 201 22.24 12.42 -1.85
CA ASP A 201 22.46 13.20 -0.63
C ASP A 201 21.22 13.20 0.25
N GLU A 202 21.40 13.17 1.55
CA GLU A 202 20.32 13.30 2.52
C GLU A 202 19.62 14.65 2.39
N PRO A 203 18.29 14.70 2.56
CA PRO A 203 17.54 15.95 2.52
C PRO A 203 17.97 16.92 3.61
N THR A 204 18.05 18.19 3.27
CA THR A 204 18.30 19.27 4.22
C THR A 204 17.01 19.70 4.94
N PRO A 205 17.07 20.33 6.14
CA PRO A 205 15.90 20.86 6.83
C PRO A 205 15.07 21.84 5.97
N THR A 206 15.73 22.62 5.10
CA THR A 206 15.05 23.54 4.17
C THR A 206 14.25 22.77 3.12
N GLN A 207 14.81 21.71 2.56
CA GLN A 207 14.11 20.83 1.61
C GLN A 207 12.94 20.12 2.28
N THR A 208 13.12 19.61 3.50
CA THR A 208 12.03 19.00 4.28
C THR A 208 10.86 19.97 4.47
N ALA A 209 11.14 21.23 4.85
CA ALA A 209 10.10 22.25 5.00
C ALA A 209 9.40 22.58 3.67
N GLN A 210 10.15 22.63 2.58
CA GLN A 210 9.62 22.88 1.23
C GLN A 210 8.73 21.72 0.79
N VAL A 211 9.18 20.47 0.96
CA VAL A 211 8.42 19.27 0.57
C VAL A 211 7.17 19.13 1.41
N ARG A 212 7.22 19.42 2.72
CA ARG A 212 6.02 19.46 3.58
C ARG A 212 4.96 20.39 3.00
N LYS A 213 5.33 21.60 2.63
CA LYS A 213 4.40 22.56 2.02
C LYS A 213 3.85 22.07 0.69
N THR A 214 4.66 21.40 -0.12
CA THR A 214 4.22 20.79 -1.39
C THR A 214 3.22 19.69 -1.13
N ALA A 215 3.50 18.79 -0.18
CA ALA A 215 2.59 17.73 0.23
C ALA A 215 1.26 18.29 0.74
N GLU A 216 1.27 19.27 1.66
CA GLU A 216 0.06 19.90 2.17
C GLU A 216 -0.79 20.55 1.06
N ASN A 217 -0.15 21.21 0.10
CA ASN A 217 -0.84 21.76 -1.06
C ASN A 217 -1.46 20.70 -1.96
N LEU A 218 -0.77 19.57 -2.13
CA LEU A 218 -1.29 18.43 -2.90
C LEU A 218 -2.48 17.80 -2.19
N LEU A 219 -2.37 17.57 -0.87
CA LEU A 219 -3.45 17.05 -0.05
C LEU A 219 -4.70 17.94 -0.09
N ALA A 220 -4.54 19.26 -0.06
CA ALA A 220 -5.65 20.19 -0.20
C ALA A 220 -6.39 20.01 -1.54
N LYS A 221 -5.66 19.85 -2.65
CA LYS A 221 -6.26 19.59 -3.96
C LYS A 221 -6.99 18.25 -4.02
N VAL A 222 -6.41 17.20 -3.43
CA VAL A 222 -7.05 15.87 -3.35
C VAL A 222 -8.29 15.95 -2.46
N SER A 223 -8.25 16.70 -1.36
CA SER A 223 -9.42 16.95 -0.50
C SER A 223 -10.56 17.62 -1.26
N ASP A 224 -10.25 18.64 -2.07
CA ASP A 224 -11.26 19.32 -2.91
C ASP A 224 -11.86 18.36 -3.96
N LEU A 225 -11.06 17.43 -4.46
CA LEU A 225 -11.48 16.45 -5.46
C LEU A 225 -12.38 15.37 -4.85
N THR A 226 -11.97 14.81 -3.72
CA THR A 226 -12.66 13.66 -3.08
C THR A 226 -13.79 14.09 -2.15
N GLY A 227 -13.84 15.36 -1.75
CA GLY A 227 -14.77 15.85 -0.73
C GLY A 227 -14.47 15.38 0.70
N VAL A 228 -13.33 14.76 0.90
CA VAL A 228 -12.81 14.29 2.19
C VAL A 228 -11.55 15.05 2.54
N GLU A 229 -11.44 15.53 3.77
CA GLU A 229 -10.22 16.23 4.23
C GLU A 229 -9.09 15.21 4.39
N TRP A 230 -7.99 15.39 3.63
CA TRP A 230 -6.77 14.58 3.77
C TRP A 230 -5.75 15.32 4.62
N LYS A 231 -5.26 14.68 5.67
CA LYS A 231 -4.27 15.24 6.58
C LYS A 231 -2.94 14.51 6.46
N LEU A 232 -1.88 15.30 6.48
CA LEU A 232 -0.53 14.78 6.54
C LEU A 232 -0.31 14.05 7.87
N HIS A 233 -0.16 12.73 7.82
CA HIS A 233 0.11 11.88 8.98
C HIS A 233 1.62 11.77 9.23
N THR A 234 2.40 11.30 8.24
CA THR A 234 3.86 11.29 8.32
C THR A 234 4.49 11.93 7.09
N LEU A 235 5.70 12.45 7.27
CA LEU A 235 6.60 12.88 6.21
C LEU A 235 8.01 12.54 6.64
N ASP A 236 8.56 11.53 6.03
CA ASP A 236 9.84 10.94 6.39
C ASP A 236 10.82 10.98 5.21
N ALA A 237 12.08 11.26 5.51
CA ALA A 237 13.15 11.09 4.53
C ALA A 237 13.41 9.59 4.38
N ALA A 238 13.36 9.11 3.14
CA ALA A 238 13.58 7.72 2.79
C ALA A 238 14.78 7.56 1.85
N GLU A 239 15.35 6.39 1.85
CA GLU A 239 16.42 6.01 0.95
C GLU A 239 16.16 4.63 0.34
N LYS A 240 16.60 4.47 -0.90
CA LYS A 240 16.55 3.19 -1.62
C LYS A 240 17.85 2.97 -2.36
N THR A 241 18.36 1.75 -2.33
CA THR A 241 19.46 1.33 -3.21
C THR A 241 18.83 0.63 -4.42
N LEU A 242 19.08 1.16 -5.60
CA LEU A 242 18.64 0.59 -6.87
C LEU A 242 19.44 -0.67 -7.18
N SER A 243 18.97 -1.51 -8.12
CA SER A 243 19.67 -2.77 -8.47
C SER A 243 21.07 -2.53 -9.08
N ASN A 244 21.30 -1.38 -9.70
CA ASN A 244 22.62 -0.96 -10.18
C ASN A 244 23.57 -0.45 -9.08
N GLY A 245 23.17 -0.50 -7.81
CA GLY A 245 23.94 -0.05 -6.65
C GLY A 245 23.86 1.45 -6.36
N ASN A 246 23.18 2.24 -7.16
CA ASN A 246 23.00 3.67 -6.88
C ASN A 246 22.03 3.87 -5.71
N ARG A 247 22.42 4.72 -4.75
CA ARG A 247 21.55 5.18 -3.68
C ARG A 247 20.75 6.39 -4.15
N ILE A 248 19.45 6.40 -3.85
CA ILE A 248 18.56 7.54 -4.06
C ILE A 248 17.91 7.95 -2.74
N CYS A 249 17.68 9.26 -2.56
CA CYS A 249 17.00 9.81 -1.39
C CYS A 249 15.77 10.61 -1.84
N TYR A 250 14.64 10.36 -1.18
CA TYR A 250 13.34 10.96 -1.47
C TYR A 250 12.55 11.14 -0.17
N PHE A 251 11.31 11.56 -0.25
CA PHE A 251 10.40 11.65 0.88
C PHE A 251 9.21 10.74 0.69
N ASP A 252 8.93 9.95 1.73
CA ASP A 252 7.66 9.24 1.88
C ASP A 252 6.68 10.11 2.66
N VAL A 253 5.49 10.26 2.12
CA VAL A 253 4.38 11.02 2.69
C VAL A 253 3.20 10.08 2.83
N LEU A 254 2.71 9.91 4.04
CA LEU A 254 1.47 9.22 4.33
C LEU A 254 0.43 10.25 4.75
N ALA A 255 -0.75 10.19 4.14
CA ALA A 255 -1.88 10.99 4.56
C ALA A 255 -3.10 10.10 4.85
N LEU A 256 -3.86 10.50 5.84
CA LEU A 256 -5.07 9.82 6.29
C LEU A 256 -6.28 10.73 6.12
N PRO A 257 -7.45 10.17 5.79
CA PRO A 257 -8.68 10.95 5.71
C PRO A 257 -9.16 11.37 7.11
N SER A 258 -9.76 12.55 7.16
CA SER A 258 -10.34 13.14 8.36
C SER A 258 -11.82 13.42 8.12
N TYR A 259 -12.66 12.95 9.04
CA TYR A 259 -14.11 13.10 8.99
C TYR A 259 -14.57 13.95 10.16
N ALA A 260 -15.15 15.11 9.87
CA ALA A 260 -15.57 16.08 10.90
C ALA A 260 -14.45 16.43 11.92
N GLY A 261 -13.21 16.49 11.45
CA GLY A 261 -12.05 16.83 12.26
C GLY A 261 -11.36 15.66 12.97
N ALA A 262 -11.95 14.45 12.92
CA ALA A 262 -11.34 13.25 13.47
C ALA A 262 -10.65 12.44 12.37
N GLU A 263 -9.36 12.14 12.55
CA GLU A 263 -8.57 11.34 11.62
C GLU A 263 -8.92 9.85 11.74
N THR A 264 -8.82 9.13 10.63
CA THR A 264 -8.81 7.67 10.67
C THR A 264 -7.45 7.19 11.20
N MET A 265 -7.43 5.95 11.68
CA MET A 265 -6.18 5.36 12.16
C MET A 265 -5.40 4.75 11.00
N TYR A 266 -4.08 4.89 11.07
CA TYR A 266 -3.20 4.17 10.18
C TYR A 266 -3.17 2.68 10.53
N LEU A 267 -3.48 1.84 9.54
CA LEU A 267 -3.33 0.40 9.64
C LEU A 267 -2.36 -0.06 8.56
N PRO A 268 -1.15 -0.48 8.93
CA PRO A 268 -0.15 -1.01 8.00
C PRO A 268 -0.70 -2.17 7.17
N SER A 269 -0.18 -2.36 5.97
CA SER A 269 -0.68 -3.34 5.00
C SER A 269 -0.78 -4.78 5.55
N TYR A 270 0.17 -5.17 6.40
CA TYR A 270 0.15 -6.49 7.03
C TYR A 270 -0.98 -6.67 8.07
N ALA A 271 -1.36 -5.59 8.78
CA ALA A 271 -2.48 -5.63 9.72
C ALA A 271 -3.82 -5.75 9.00
N ARG A 272 -3.88 -5.36 7.74
CA ARG A 272 -5.07 -5.44 6.90
C ARG A 272 -5.47 -6.89 6.63
N ALA A 273 -4.52 -7.79 6.37
CA ALA A 273 -4.79 -9.19 6.12
C ALA A 273 -5.34 -9.90 7.36
N ASP A 274 -4.69 -9.72 8.51
CA ASP A 274 -5.04 -10.38 9.77
C ASP A 274 -6.44 -10.00 10.30
N ILE A 275 -6.88 -8.76 10.06
CA ILE A 275 -8.20 -8.25 10.49
C ILE A 275 -9.32 -8.72 9.55
N LEU A 276 -9.00 -8.98 8.30
CA LEU A 276 -9.97 -9.19 7.21
C LEU A 276 -10.24 -10.66 6.88
N GLU A 277 -9.39 -11.58 7.32
CA GLU A 277 -9.59 -13.02 7.15
C GLU A 277 -10.68 -13.63 8.08
N LYS A 278 -11.23 -12.85 9.00
CA LYS A 278 -12.33 -13.30 9.85
C LYS A 278 -13.65 -13.33 9.06
N GLU A 279 -13.96 -14.55 8.58
CA GLU A 279 -15.28 -15.02 8.19
C GLU A 279 -16.08 -14.18 7.16
N GLY A 280 -15.76 -14.35 5.87
CA GLY A 280 -16.72 -14.04 4.78
C GLY A 280 -17.02 -12.55 4.57
N ALA A 281 -16.27 -11.66 5.15
CA ALA A 281 -16.38 -10.23 4.89
C ALA A 281 -15.74 -9.91 3.53
N ALA A 282 -16.46 -9.21 2.67
CA ALA A 282 -15.89 -8.68 1.44
C ALA A 282 -14.72 -7.75 1.80
N TYR A 283 -13.55 -8.06 1.24
CA TYR A 283 -12.32 -7.29 1.48
C TYR A 283 -12.41 -5.95 0.78
N TYR A 284 -12.42 -4.87 1.54
CA TYR A 284 -12.19 -3.54 1.02
C TYR A 284 -11.03 -2.91 1.82
N GLY A 285 -9.98 -2.50 1.13
CA GLY A 285 -8.78 -1.94 1.74
C GLY A 285 -9.06 -0.75 2.66
N PHE A 286 -8.12 -0.40 3.51
CA PHE A 286 -8.22 0.83 4.31
C PHE A 286 -7.89 2.03 3.44
N GLU A 287 -8.64 3.10 3.63
CA GLU A 287 -8.46 4.35 2.91
C GLU A 287 -7.17 5.04 3.37
N GLN A 288 -6.27 5.26 2.43
CA GLN A 288 -5.01 5.98 2.66
C GLN A 288 -4.48 6.59 1.38
N LEU A 289 -3.60 7.55 1.53
CA LEU A 289 -2.91 8.21 0.44
C LEU A 289 -1.41 8.20 0.72
N ASP A 290 -0.67 7.45 -0.11
CA ASP A 290 0.78 7.35 -0.08
C ASP A 290 1.37 8.17 -1.24
N ILE A 291 2.33 9.04 -0.94
CA ILE A 291 2.96 9.90 -1.94
C ILE A 291 4.46 9.85 -1.75
N GLN A 292 5.19 9.69 -2.85
CA GLN A 292 6.64 9.86 -2.84
C GLN A 292 7.01 11.13 -3.61
N LEU A 293 7.85 11.95 -2.99
CA LEU A 293 8.31 13.22 -3.54
C LEU A 293 9.84 13.28 -3.58
N THR A 294 10.36 13.88 -4.64
CA THR A 294 11.78 14.25 -4.67
C THR A 294 12.09 15.35 -3.65
N LYS A 295 13.36 15.62 -3.40
CA LYS A 295 13.80 16.72 -2.53
C LYS A 295 13.35 18.12 -3.02
N ASP A 296 13.03 18.24 -4.31
CA ASP A 296 12.51 19.46 -4.92
C ASP A 296 10.98 19.48 -5.01
N GLY A 297 10.31 18.45 -4.45
CA GLY A 297 8.86 18.34 -4.39
C GLY A 297 8.20 17.84 -5.69
N LYS A 298 8.95 17.24 -6.61
CA LYS A 298 8.37 16.57 -7.77
C LYS A 298 7.77 15.24 -7.37
N LEU A 299 6.66 14.88 -7.98
CA LEU A 299 5.99 13.61 -7.74
C LEU A 299 6.84 12.45 -8.27
N LEU A 300 7.03 11.42 -7.46
CA LEU A 300 7.60 10.12 -7.87
C LEU A 300 6.50 9.06 -7.94
N THR A 301 5.68 9.00 -6.89
CA THR A 301 4.57 8.05 -6.76
C THR A 301 3.41 8.73 -6.05
N PHE A 302 2.21 8.39 -6.47
CA PHE A 302 0.95 8.75 -5.82
C PHE A 302 0.06 7.50 -5.81
N GLU A 303 -0.36 7.08 -4.64
CA GLU A 303 -1.25 5.94 -4.47
C GLU A 303 -2.42 6.33 -3.59
N LEU A 304 -3.61 6.41 -4.17
CA LEU A 304 -4.87 6.54 -3.45
C LEU A 304 -5.52 5.17 -3.36
N SER A 305 -5.59 4.63 -2.16
CA SER A 305 -6.14 3.31 -1.89
C SER A 305 -7.52 3.38 -1.28
N SER A 306 -8.44 2.59 -1.82
CA SER A 306 -9.74 2.27 -1.24
C SER A 306 -10.56 3.49 -0.76
N PRO A 307 -10.79 4.51 -1.61
CA PRO A 307 -11.54 5.71 -1.24
C PRO A 307 -12.98 5.37 -0.83
N LEU A 308 -13.53 6.19 0.08
CA LEU A 308 -14.86 5.99 0.65
C LEU A 308 -15.76 7.20 0.38
N ASP A 309 -17.01 6.92 0.05
CA ASP A 309 -18.09 7.92 0.02
C ASP A 309 -18.72 8.08 1.40
N VAL A 310 -18.88 9.30 1.85
CA VAL A 310 -19.63 9.59 3.07
C VAL A 310 -21.12 9.48 2.79
N VAL A 311 -21.78 8.59 3.53
CA VAL A 311 -23.26 8.44 3.50
C VAL A 311 -23.91 9.35 4.53
N GLU A 312 -23.36 9.40 5.75
CA GLU A 312 -23.90 10.16 6.87
C GLU A 312 -22.81 10.44 7.91
N ILE A 313 -22.81 11.64 8.46
CA ILE A 313 -21.99 12.00 9.62
C ILE A 313 -22.93 12.32 10.77
N SER A 314 -22.84 11.54 11.87
CA SER A 314 -23.56 11.89 13.10
C SER A 314 -22.87 13.05 13.79
N GLU A 315 -23.62 13.85 14.52
CA GLU A 315 -23.06 14.84 15.45
C GLU A 315 -22.01 14.18 16.35
N PRO A 316 -20.88 14.87 16.70
CA PRO A 316 -19.86 14.33 17.57
C PRO A 316 -20.43 14.14 18.99
N ASN A 317 -21.03 13.00 19.23
CA ASN A 317 -21.79 12.67 20.44
C ASN A 317 -21.21 11.47 21.18
N THR A 318 -20.31 10.74 20.55
CA THR A 318 -19.80 9.50 21.14
C THR A 318 -18.80 9.86 22.22
N GLN A 319 -19.24 9.72 23.46
CA GLN A 319 -18.39 9.88 24.61
C GLN A 319 -17.43 8.70 24.66
N VAL A 320 -16.16 8.96 24.36
CA VAL A 320 -15.10 7.96 24.49
C VAL A 320 -14.67 7.84 25.96
N TYR A 321 -14.12 6.71 26.32
CA TYR A 321 -13.53 6.50 27.63
C TYR A 321 -12.49 7.60 27.92
N SER A 322 -12.45 8.03 29.19
CA SER A 322 -11.46 9.03 29.58
C SER A 322 -10.04 8.48 29.39
N ALA A 323 -9.11 9.34 29.01
CA ALA A 323 -7.70 8.99 28.87
C ALA A 323 -7.15 8.22 30.09
N ALA A 324 -7.62 8.55 31.29
CA ALA A 324 -7.23 7.86 32.52
C ALA A 324 -7.71 6.40 32.61
N GLY A 325 -8.78 6.03 31.93
CA GLY A 325 -9.30 4.66 31.92
C GLY A 325 -8.66 3.75 30.86
N ILE A 326 -8.06 4.32 29.83
CA ILE A 326 -7.49 3.57 28.71
C ILE A 326 -6.41 2.57 29.14
N PRO A 327 -5.40 2.93 29.93
CA PRO A 327 -4.36 1.99 30.34
C PRO A 327 -4.92 0.77 31.09
N GLN A 328 -5.94 0.97 31.91
CA GLN A 328 -6.56 -0.13 32.66
C GLN A 328 -7.37 -1.05 31.76
N GLN A 329 -8.07 -0.53 30.77
CA GLN A 329 -8.78 -1.34 29.79
C GLN A 329 -7.82 -2.15 28.91
N MET A 330 -6.76 -1.52 28.42
CA MET A 330 -5.69 -2.22 27.71
C MET A 330 -5.12 -3.36 28.55
N GLN A 331 -4.80 -3.10 29.82
CA GLN A 331 -4.27 -4.12 30.71
C GLN A 331 -5.27 -5.27 30.90
N THR A 332 -6.55 -4.97 31.13
CA THR A 332 -7.59 -5.98 31.26
C THR A 332 -7.68 -6.86 30.03
N PHE A 333 -7.70 -6.25 28.85
CA PHE A 333 -7.75 -6.97 27.59
C PHE A 333 -6.53 -7.87 27.39
N PHE A 334 -5.33 -7.31 27.51
CA PHE A 334 -4.11 -8.09 27.33
C PHE A 334 -3.94 -9.21 28.37
N GLN A 335 -4.56 -9.09 29.54
CA GLN A 335 -4.58 -10.17 30.53
C GLN A 335 -5.46 -11.37 30.11
N GLU A 336 -6.43 -11.16 29.22
CA GLU A 336 -7.30 -12.22 28.70
C GLU A 336 -6.69 -12.99 27.52
N LEU A 337 -5.69 -12.41 26.83
CA LEU A 337 -4.97 -13.10 25.75
C LEU A 337 -4.04 -14.18 26.31
N ASN A 338 -3.84 -15.21 25.52
CA ASN A 338 -2.91 -16.30 25.81
C ASN A 338 -1.87 -16.45 24.67
N ALA A 339 -0.87 -17.29 24.87
CA ALA A 339 0.21 -17.44 23.90
C ALA A 339 -0.27 -17.93 22.53
N ALA A 340 -1.39 -18.67 22.47
CA ALA A 340 -1.93 -19.17 21.20
C ALA A 340 -2.47 -18.05 20.29
N ASP A 341 -2.92 -16.92 20.89
CA ASP A 341 -3.42 -15.77 20.13
C ASP A 341 -2.32 -15.04 19.33
N TYR A 342 -1.06 -15.35 19.62
CA TYR A 342 0.11 -14.76 18.96
C TYR A 342 0.76 -15.68 17.91
N LEU A 343 0.24 -16.90 17.75
CA LEU A 343 0.85 -17.85 16.83
C LEU A 343 0.13 -17.84 15.47
N PRO A 344 0.87 -17.71 14.36
CA PRO A 344 0.32 -17.85 13.01
C PRO A 344 0.12 -19.31 12.57
N PHE A 345 0.36 -20.30 13.45
CA PHE A 345 0.30 -21.74 13.17
C PHE A 345 -0.19 -22.51 14.40
N GLU A 346 -0.60 -23.77 14.22
CA GLU A 346 -1.03 -24.65 15.29
C GLU A 346 0.03 -24.77 16.39
N SER A 347 -0.40 -24.64 17.63
CA SER A 347 0.48 -24.62 18.79
C SER A 347 1.31 -25.90 18.87
N PRO A 348 2.62 -25.81 19.04
CA PRO A 348 3.45 -26.97 19.35
C PRO A 348 3.04 -27.57 20.71
N SER A 349 3.30 -28.84 20.91
CA SER A 349 3.00 -29.55 22.18
C SER A 349 3.83 -29.07 23.38
N GLU A 350 4.78 -28.17 23.18
CA GLU A 350 5.68 -27.64 24.19
C GLU A 350 5.15 -26.33 24.78
N LYS A 351 5.57 -26.00 26.01
CA LYS A 351 5.18 -24.76 26.68
C LYS A 351 5.72 -23.55 25.92
N ILE A 352 4.81 -22.70 25.47
CA ILE A 352 5.08 -21.48 24.75
C ILE A 352 5.07 -20.30 25.72
N ASN A 353 6.01 -19.37 25.54
CA ASN A 353 6.02 -18.08 26.24
C ASN A 353 6.12 -16.95 25.20
N VAL A 354 5.29 -15.92 25.37
CA VAL A 354 5.30 -14.73 24.53
C VAL A 354 5.79 -13.54 25.34
N ARG A 355 6.64 -12.73 24.74
CA ARG A 355 7.05 -11.43 25.28
C ARG A 355 6.57 -10.35 24.34
N THR A 356 5.73 -9.47 24.86
CA THR A 356 5.13 -8.38 24.10
C THR A 356 5.61 -7.04 24.64
N TYR A 357 6.09 -6.18 23.78
CA TYR A 357 6.44 -4.81 24.08
C TYR A 357 5.44 -3.88 23.42
N ILE A 358 4.69 -3.12 24.21
CA ILE A 358 3.74 -2.11 23.77
C ILE A 358 4.49 -0.78 23.72
N SER A 359 4.61 -0.19 22.54
CA SER A 359 5.42 1.00 22.29
C SER A 359 4.60 2.29 22.33
N ARG A 360 3.40 2.26 21.76
CA ARG A 360 2.51 3.42 21.68
C ARG A 360 1.07 3.01 21.41
N TYR A 361 0.17 3.96 21.50
CA TYR A 361 -1.20 3.84 21.00
C TYR A 361 -1.62 5.12 20.26
N GLU A 362 -2.59 4.97 19.39
CA GLU A 362 -3.25 6.07 18.68
C GLU A 362 -4.76 6.00 18.87
N ILE A 363 -5.42 7.15 18.86
CA ILE A 363 -6.86 7.26 18.94
C ILE A 363 -7.36 7.98 17.70
N GLY A 364 -8.28 7.35 16.99
CA GLY A 364 -8.87 7.86 15.78
C GLY A 364 -10.15 7.12 15.42
N LEU A 365 -10.55 7.23 14.16
CA LEU A 365 -11.67 6.48 13.63
C LEU A 365 -11.20 5.15 13.06
N SER A 366 -11.80 4.06 13.47
CA SER A 366 -11.61 2.73 12.86
C SER A 366 -12.87 2.27 12.15
N ARG A 367 -12.69 1.44 11.14
CA ARG A 367 -13.75 0.95 10.29
C ARG A 367 -14.32 -0.36 10.82
N VAL A 368 -15.65 -0.41 10.96
CA VAL A 368 -16.42 -1.61 11.29
C VAL A 368 -17.42 -1.88 10.17
N GLN A 369 -17.48 -3.11 9.71
CA GLN A 369 -18.43 -3.50 8.69
C GLN A 369 -19.85 -3.56 9.26
N VAL A 370 -20.80 -2.95 8.54
CA VAL A 370 -22.24 -2.98 8.88
C VAL A 370 -22.95 -4.05 8.07
N ASN A 371 -22.65 -4.11 6.78
CA ASN A 371 -23.15 -5.10 5.83
C ASN A 371 -22.16 -5.21 4.65
N SER A 372 -22.46 -5.99 3.64
CA SER A 372 -21.57 -6.23 2.49
C SER A 372 -21.17 -4.97 1.70
N SER A 373 -21.88 -3.86 1.86
CA SER A 373 -21.67 -2.65 1.06
C SER A 373 -21.51 -1.37 1.89
N GLU A 374 -21.60 -1.44 3.22
CA GLU A 374 -21.52 -0.27 4.10
C GLU A 374 -20.64 -0.54 5.33
N TYR A 375 -19.96 0.51 5.74
CA TYR A 375 -19.12 0.52 6.95
C TYR A 375 -19.51 1.67 7.86
N LYS A 376 -19.12 1.56 9.12
CA LYS A 376 -19.10 2.67 10.07
C LYS A 376 -17.68 2.94 10.49
N LEU A 377 -17.31 4.21 10.50
CA LEU A 377 -16.12 4.68 11.19
C LEU A 377 -16.52 5.06 12.59
N ILE A 378 -15.94 4.40 13.58
CA ILE A 378 -16.22 4.59 15.00
C ILE A 378 -14.94 4.97 15.74
N PRO A 379 -15.04 5.70 16.85
CA PRO A 379 -13.87 5.99 17.67
C PRO A 379 -13.26 4.69 18.20
N ALA A 380 -11.98 4.54 17.97
CA ALA A 380 -11.22 3.36 18.39
C ALA A 380 -9.80 3.75 18.81
N MET A 381 -9.14 2.83 19.50
CA MET A 381 -7.75 2.91 19.88
C MET A 381 -6.98 1.77 19.20
N THR A 382 -5.91 2.11 18.50
CA THR A 382 -4.95 1.13 17.99
C THR A 382 -3.73 1.11 18.89
N VAL A 383 -3.32 -0.08 19.29
CA VAL A 383 -2.13 -0.32 20.12
C VAL A 383 -1.05 -0.93 19.26
N TYR A 384 0.13 -0.34 19.30
CA TYR A 384 1.30 -0.75 18.50
C TYR A 384 2.38 -1.32 19.40
N GLY A 385 3.15 -2.24 18.83
CA GLY A 385 4.28 -2.81 19.53
C GLY A 385 4.94 -3.95 18.76
N SER A 386 5.68 -4.75 19.49
CA SER A 386 6.32 -5.95 18.95
C SER A 386 6.17 -7.11 19.93
N TYR A 387 6.26 -8.33 19.41
CA TYR A 387 6.28 -9.51 20.26
C TYR A 387 7.26 -10.58 19.74
N SER A 388 7.73 -11.39 20.66
CA SER A 388 8.53 -12.58 20.34
C SER A 388 7.95 -13.82 21.02
N VAL A 389 7.97 -14.93 20.30
CA VAL A 389 7.48 -16.23 20.77
C VAL A 389 8.67 -17.13 21.06
N ARG A 390 8.66 -17.77 22.21
CA ARG A 390 9.72 -18.68 22.66
C ARG A 390 9.14 -20.05 23.03
N VAL A 391 9.90 -21.08 22.64
CA VAL A 391 9.67 -22.46 23.11
C VAL A 391 10.89 -22.84 23.96
N GLY A 392 10.68 -23.03 25.25
CA GLY A 392 11.78 -23.17 26.19
C GLY A 392 12.67 -21.90 26.17
N ASP A 393 13.98 -22.07 25.96
CA ASP A 393 14.94 -20.96 25.86
C ASP A 393 15.14 -20.44 24.43
N SER A 394 14.56 -21.09 23.42
CA SER A 394 14.73 -20.74 22.02
C SER A 394 13.65 -19.76 21.55
N GLU A 395 14.06 -18.66 20.93
CA GLU A 395 13.16 -17.79 20.19
C GLU A 395 12.86 -18.42 18.84
N ILE A 396 11.57 -18.71 18.59
CA ILE A 396 11.10 -19.33 17.34
C ILE A 396 10.42 -18.34 16.41
N TRP A 397 10.01 -17.20 16.94
CA TRP A 397 9.31 -16.16 16.19
C TRP A 397 9.58 -14.77 16.77
N ASN A 398 9.73 -13.80 15.88
CA ASN A 398 9.83 -12.40 16.25
C ASN A 398 9.05 -11.55 15.24
N SER A 399 8.05 -10.81 15.71
CA SER A 399 7.18 -10.01 14.83
C SER A 399 7.95 -8.96 14.02
N GLN A 400 9.06 -8.45 14.55
CA GLN A 400 9.90 -7.48 13.83
C GLN A 400 10.55 -8.04 12.57
N ASN A 401 10.78 -9.37 12.51
CA ASN A 401 11.35 -10.02 11.32
C ASN A 401 10.37 -10.11 10.15
N MET A 402 9.09 -9.88 10.40
CA MET A 402 8.02 -9.97 9.40
C MET A 402 7.52 -8.59 8.92
N LEU A 403 8.04 -7.53 9.53
CA LEU A 403 7.64 -6.19 9.13
C LEU A 403 8.33 -5.79 7.83
N PRO A 404 7.65 -5.04 6.96
CA PRO A 404 8.29 -4.38 5.84
C PRO A 404 9.51 -3.60 6.31
N LYS A 405 10.52 -3.49 5.46
CA LYS A 405 11.75 -2.78 5.80
C LYS A 405 11.41 -1.30 6.05
N GLY A 406 11.54 -0.87 7.31
CA GLY A 406 11.18 0.48 7.75
C GLY A 406 10.14 0.48 8.88
N ASP A 407 9.25 -0.50 8.94
CA ASP A 407 8.30 -0.64 10.03
C ASP A 407 8.96 -1.32 11.24
N SER A 408 8.88 -0.67 12.39
CA SER A 408 9.43 -1.20 13.66
C SER A 408 8.35 -1.77 14.59
N GLU A 409 7.07 -1.57 14.25
CA GLU A 409 5.94 -1.85 15.14
C GLU A 409 4.82 -2.58 14.43
N LYS A 410 4.18 -3.50 15.13
CA LYS A 410 2.99 -4.22 14.68
C LYS A 410 1.75 -3.69 15.40
N VAL A 411 0.60 -3.71 14.73
CA VAL A 411 -0.69 -3.52 15.42
C VAL A 411 -0.94 -4.75 16.29
N LEU A 412 -1.04 -4.51 17.58
CA LEU A 412 -1.30 -5.56 18.58
C LEU A 412 -2.78 -5.67 18.91
N LEU A 413 -3.52 -4.56 18.81
CA LEU A 413 -4.91 -4.47 19.20
C LEU A 413 -5.58 -3.26 18.55
N VAL A 414 -6.84 -3.42 18.16
CA VAL A 414 -7.77 -2.32 17.86
C VAL A 414 -8.97 -2.46 18.79
N LEU A 415 -9.25 -1.46 19.60
CA LEU A 415 -10.31 -1.46 20.60
C LEU A 415 -11.32 -0.36 20.31
N SER A 416 -12.61 -0.71 20.22
CA SER A 416 -13.68 0.28 20.14
C SER A 416 -13.75 1.09 21.44
N LEU A 417 -13.71 2.42 21.31
CA LEU A 417 -13.86 3.32 22.47
C LEU A 417 -15.31 3.66 22.78
N SER A 418 -16.26 3.20 21.97
CA SER A 418 -17.68 3.45 22.18
C SER A 418 -18.33 2.42 23.11
N ASP A 419 -17.92 1.15 23.03
CA ASP A 419 -18.51 0.05 23.79
C ASP A 419 -17.49 -0.94 24.36
N GLY A 420 -16.20 -0.74 24.07
CA GLY A 420 -15.13 -1.63 24.54
C GLY A 420 -15.04 -2.95 23.79
N SER A 421 -15.73 -3.09 22.65
CA SER A 421 -15.58 -4.27 21.78
C SER A 421 -14.25 -4.22 21.00
N ILE A 422 -13.85 -5.37 20.50
CA ILE A 422 -12.60 -5.60 19.77
C ILE A 422 -12.96 -5.96 18.34
#